data_159f37370e551cfab381cf23ef8b3d80
#
_entry.id   159f37370e551cfab381cf23ef8b3d80
#
_cell.length_a   1.000
_cell.length_b   1.000
_cell.length_c   1.000
_cell.angle_alpha   90.00
_cell.angle_beta   90.00
_cell.angle_gamma   90.00
#
_symmetry.space_group_name_H-M   'P 1'
#
loop_
_entity.id
_entity.type
_entity.pdbx_description
1 polymer ?
#
loop_
_entity_poly.entity_id
_entity_poly.type
_entity_poly.pdbx_seq_one_letter_code
_entity_poly.pdbx_strand_id
1 'polypeptide(L)'
;MTIALILTAYALALALAAPPLLRNAAWVDRAPRLAIATWQALTVAVVGSLVLAGLAWALPIAGLTGKGIGDILAACAMALRQQYSTPIGVAVGFGGALLAAVVVTRCLWFSAATSTRMARERNKHRRVLDMIGRPDPERGIVILDSARAAVYCMPGLHRRTVVTTAALHALSDEELTAVLAHERAHLTERHDLALAFAVALAAAFAGLPPFRIAAAETARLVELRADDVAAARTHRLTVAAALLSVISAAPLTAPATALGAGGVG
;
A
#
# COMPACT_ATOMS: atom_id res chain seq x y z
N MET A 1 -0.24 33.05 -4.74
CA MET A 1 1.01 32.46 -5.26
C MET A 1 1.89 31.87 -4.14
N THR A 2 2.07 32.54 -3.02
CA THR A 2 2.93 32.11 -1.91
C THR A 2 2.53 30.73 -1.35
N ILE A 3 1.23 30.49 -1.13
CA ILE A 3 0.71 29.20 -0.61
C ILE A 3 1.04 28.05 -1.55
N ALA A 4 0.85 28.21 -2.84
CA ALA A 4 1.15 27.17 -3.83
C ALA A 4 2.65 26.84 -3.87
N LEU A 5 3.52 27.85 -3.79
CA LEU A 5 4.97 27.65 -3.71
C LEU A 5 5.37 26.92 -2.43
N ILE A 6 4.79 27.29 -1.28
CA ILE A 6 5.04 26.63 0.00
C ILE A 6 4.64 25.16 -0.07
N LEU A 7 3.44 24.85 -0.60
CA LEU A 7 2.96 23.48 -0.73
C LEU A 7 3.82 22.65 -1.68
N THR A 8 4.28 23.24 -2.79
CA THR A 8 5.20 22.58 -3.72
C THR A 8 6.55 22.30 -3.05
N ALA A 9 7.12 23.29 -2.37
CA ALA A 9 8.38 23.14 -1.64
C ALA A 9 8.26 22.07 -0.52
N TYR A 10 7.15 22.06 0.19
CA TYR A 10 6.84 21.07 1.21
C TYR A 10 6.74 19.66 0.63
N ALA A 11 6.02 19.49 -0.50
CA ALA A 11 5.93 18.21 -1.18
C ALA A 11 7.31 17.69 -1.61
N LEU A 12 8.15 18.57 -2.18
CA LEU A 12 9.51 18.23 -2.59
C LEU A 12 10.40 17.89 -1.39
N ALA A 13 10.34 18.66 -0.32
CA ALA A 13 11.11 18.40 0.90
C ALA A 13 10.73 17.04 1.51
N LEU A 14 9.43 16.73 1.61
CA LEU A 14 8.97 15.43 2.08
C LEU A 14 9.42 14.30 1.16
N ALA A 15 9.27 14.46 -0.15
CA ALA A 15 9.62 13.42 -1.11
C ALA A 15 11.13 13.10 -1.11
N LEU A 16 11.98 14.08 -0.88
CA LEU A 16 13.44 13.91 -0.93
C LEU A 16 14.06 13.55 0.42
N ALA A 17 13.62 14.21 1.49
CA ALA A 17 14.24 14.08 2.80
C ALA A 17 13.64 12.94 3.67
N ALA A 18 12.32 12.72 3.59
CA ALA A 18 11.68 11.75 4.49
C ALA A 18 12.07 10.28 4.22
N PRO A 19 12.20 9.78 2.97
CA PRO A 19 12.57 8.40 2.74
C PRO A 19 13.91 7.98 3.36
N PRO A 20 15.04 8.68 3.17
CA PRO A 20 16.29 8.30 3.80
C PRO A 20 16.24 8.42 5.33
N LEU A 21 15.54 9.41 5.88
CA LEU A 21 15.37 9.57 7.32
C LEU A 21 14.59 8.40 7.93
N LEU A 22 13.49 7.99 7.32
CA LEU A 22 12.68 6.87 7.81
C LEU A 22 13.42 5.54 7.70
N ARG A 23 14.12 5.27 6.59
CA ARG A 23 14.86 4.02 6.42
C ARG A 23 15.98 3.82 7.44
N ASN A 24 16.58 4.90 7.89
CA ASN A 24 17.68 4.88 8.87
C ASN A 24 17.19 4.98 10.32
N ALA A 25 15.89 5.12 10.56
CA ALA A 25 15.34 5.32 11.88
C ALA A 25 15.13 3.97 12.61
N ALA A 26 15.87 3.75 13.70
CA ALA A 26 15.84 2.49 14.46
C ALA A 26 14.45 2.10 15.03
N TRP A 27 13.53 3.05 15.17
CA TRP A 27 12.18 2.77 15.64
C TRP A 27 11.30 2.07 14.61
N VAL A 28 11.61 2.21 13.32
CA VAL A 28 10.83 1.64 12.20
C VAL A 28 10.71 0.12 12.33
N ASP A 29 11.78 -0.56 12.66
CA ASP A 29 11.77 -2.02 12.85
C ASP A 29 11.20 -2.45 14.21
N ARG A 30 11.21 -1.56 15.20
CA ARG A 30 10.62 -1.83 16.52
C ARG A 30 9.11 -1.62 16.59
N ALA A 31 8.57 -0.82 15.69
CA ALA A 31 7.15 -0.48 15.63
C ALA A 31 6.62 -0.55 14.19
N PRO A 32 6.63 -1.75 13.53
CA PRO A 32 6.34 -1.88 12.11
C PRO A 32 4.93 -1.37 11.74
N ARG A 33 3.94 -1.54 12.62
CA ARG A 33 2.58 -1.01 12.40
C ARG A 33 2.56 0.51 12.29
N LEU A 34 3.28 1.21 13.19
CA LEU A 34 3.41 2.67 13.13
C LEU A 34 4.21 3.09 11.89
N ALA A 35 5.25 2.36 11.56
CA ALA A 35 6.06 2.63 10.39
C ALA A 35 5.27 2.50 9.09
N ILE A 36 4.43 1.47 8.92
CA ILE A 36 3.52 1.34 7.77
C ILE A 36 2.62 2.57 7.66
N ALA A 37 1.98 2.97 8.77
CA ALA A 37 1.10 4.14 8.80
C ALA A 37 1.87 5.43 8.44
N THR A 38 3.10 5.58 8.91
CA THR A 38 3.96 6.74 8.60
C THR A 38 4.33 6.78 7.12
N TRP A 39 4.70 5.65 6.50
CA TRP A 39 4.98 5.61 5.07
C TRP A 39 3.74 5.95 4.22
N GLN A 40 2.57 5.47 4.61
CA GLN A 40 1.32 5.81 3.93
C GLN A 40 0.96 7.29 4.11
N ALA A 41 1.06 7.82 5.33
CA ALA A 41 0.83 9.24 5.61
C ALA A 41 1.79 10.13 4.82
N LEU A 42 3.07 9.76 4.71
CA LEU A 42 4.05 10.46 3.89
C LEU A 42 3.63 10.54 2.42
N THR A 43 3.25 9.41 1.82
CA THR A 43 2.85 9.40 0.41
C THR A 43 1.55 10.19 0.17
N VAL A 44 0.60 10.11 1.10
CA VAL A 44 -0.63 10.93 1.06
C VAL A 44 -0.30 12.41 1.20
N ALA A 45 0.61 12.79 2.11
CA ALA A 45 1.01 14.17 2.31
C ALA A 45 1.67 14.75 1.05
N VAL A 46 2.55 13.99 0.39
CA VAL A 46 3.17 14.43 -0.88
C VAL A 46 2.13 14.63 -1.97
N VAL A 47 1.26 13.62 -2.20
CA VAL A 47 0.20 13.71 -3.23
C VAL A 47 -0.79 14.83 -2.92
N GLY A 48 -1.25 14.90 -1.67
CA GLY A 48 -2.18 15.93 -1.21
C GLY A 48 -1.61 17.34 -1.37
N SER A 49 -0.34 17.52 -1.03
CA SER A 49 0.33 18.83 -1.21
C SER A 49 0.44 19.23 -2.68
N LEU A 50 0.71 18.28 -3.59
CA LEU A 50 0.72 18.55 -5.04
C LEU A 50 -0.67 18.93 -5.57
N VAL A 51 -1.72 18.24 -5.13
CA VAL A 51 -3.11 18.58 -5.51
C VAL A 51 -3.48 19.94 -4.97
N LEU A 52 -3.23 20.21 -3.69
CA LEU A 52 -3.52 21.50 -3.07
C LEU A 52 -2.70 22.65 -3.66
N ALA A 53 -1.45 22.40 -4.05
CA ALA A 53 -0.63 23.36 -4.77
C ALA A 53 -1.26 23.71 -6.12
N GLY A 54 -1.67 22.70 -6.90
CA GLY A 54 -2.37 22.90 -8.17
C GLY A 54 -3.66 23.69 -8.00
N LEU A 55 -4.47 23.36 -6.99
CA LEU A 55 -5.68 24.10 -6.67
C LEU A 55 -5.38 25.54 -6.22
N ALA A 56 -4.34 25.78 -5.44
CA ALA A 56 -3.93 27.12 -5.00
C ALA A 56 -3.38 27.98 -6.15
N TRP A 57 -2.84 27.37 -7.23
CA TRP A 57 -2.52 28.03 -8.48
C TRP A 57 -3.78 28.36 -9.30
N ALA A 58 -4.78 27.45 -9.29
CA ALA A 58 -6.02 27.62 -10.04
C ALA A 58 -7.01 28.60 -9.37
N LEU A 59 -7.09 28.54 -8.03
CA LEU A 59 -8.05 29.28 -7.23
C LEU A 59 -7.30 30.23 -6.29
N PRO A 60 -7.18 31.52 -6.64
CA PRO A 60 -6.55 32.47 -5.74
C PRO A 60 -7.39 32.59 -4.45
N ILE A 61 -6.81 32.18 -3.33
CA ILE A 61 -7.45 32.35 -2.04
C ILE A 61 -7.29 33.82 -1.64
N ALA A 62 -8.38 34.59 -1.79
CA ALA A 62 -8.48 35.91 -1.18
C ALA A 62 -8.49 35.75 0.34
N GLY A 63 -7.83 36.65 1.06
CA GLY A 63 -7.78 36.59 2.53
C GLY A 63 -9.18 36.43 3.11
N LEU A 64 -9.37 35.42 3.95
CA LEU A 64 -10.65 35.13 4.64
C LEU A 64 -10.93 36.15 5.77
N THR A 65 -10.79 37.44 5.46
CA THR A 65 -10.92 38.54 6.43
C THR A 65 -12.35 39.13 6.48
N GLY A 66 -13.28 38.55 5.74
CA GLY A 66 -14.67 39.00 5.71
C GLY A 66 -15.44 38.52 6.95
N LYS A 67 -16.36 39.37 7.43
CA LYS A 67 -17.22 39.09 8.60
C LYS A 67 -18.44 38.21 8.26
N GLY A 68 -18.64 37.85 6.98
CA GLY A 68 -19.79 37.07 6.51
C GLY A 68 -19.47 36.25 5.24
N ILE A 69 -20.30 35.23 4.99
CA ILE A 69 -20.15 34.35 3.82
C ILE A 69 -20.23 35.16 2.51
N GLY A 70 -21.07 36.22 2.45
CA GLY A 70 -21.21 37.09 1.30
C GLY A 70 -19.92 37.86 0.98
N ASP A 71 -19.23 38.36 2.00
CA ASP A 71 -17.96 39.09 1.83
C ASP A 71 -16.84 38.14 1.32
N ILE A 72 -16.82 36.91 1.82
CA ILE A 72 -15.87 35.88 1.38
C ILE A 72 -16.12 35.52 -0.09
N LEU A 73 -17.35 35.29 -0.49
CA LEU A 73 -17.73 34.99 -1.88
C LEU A 73 -17.39 36.13 -2.82
N ALA A 74 -17.67 37.38 -2.43
CA ALA A 74 -17.33 38.57 -3.21
C ALA A 74 -15.81 38.74 -3.38
N ALA A 75 -15.04 38.53 -2.30
CA ALA A 75 -13.57 38.58 -2.32
C ALA A 75 -12.98 37.47 -3.21
N CYS A 76 -13.51 36.25 -3.14
CA CYS A 76 -13.10 35.15 -4.02
C CYS A 76 -13.43 35.43 -5.49
N ALA A 77 -14.63 35.96 -5.78
CA ALA A 77 -15.02 36.34 -7.15
C ALA A 77 -14.14 37.45 -7.73
N MET A 78 -13.77 38.43 -6.91
CA MET A 78 -12.89 39.54 -7.33
C MET A 78 -11.47 39.01 -7.57
N ALA A 79 -10.94 38.18 -6.71
CA ALA A 79 -9.61 37.55 -6.85
C ALA A 79 -9.52 36.66 -8.10
N LEU A 80 -10.57 35.89 -8.40
CA LEU A 80 -10.69 35.12 -9.65
C LEU A 80 -10.68 36.04 -10.90
N ARG A 81 -11.52 37.09 -10.92
CA ARG A 81 -11.54 38.06 -12.02
C ARG A 81 -10.16 38.68 -12.24
N GLN A 82 -9.49 39.08 -11.16
CA GLN A 82 -8.18 39.71 -11.24
C GLN A 82 -7.11 38.73 -11.75
N GLN A 83 -7.10 37.46 -11.28
CA GLN A 83 -6.16 36.45 -11.76
C GLN A 83 -6.37 36.16 -13.25
N TYR A 84 -7.61 35.95 -13.67
CA TYR A 84 -7.96 35.57 -15.05
C TYR A 84 -8.11 36.79 -16.00
N SER A 85 -7.78 38.01 -15.58
CA SER A 85 -7.74 39.18 -16.41
C SER A 85 -6.47 39.33 -17.27
N THR A 86 -5.43 38.53 -16.96
CA THR A 86 -4.15 38.56 -17.68
C THR A 86 -3.85 37.24 -18.35
N PRO A 87 -3.20 37.20 -19.53
CA PRO A 87 -2.82 35.95 -20.19
C PRO A 87 -1.95 35.05 -19.30
N ILE A 88 -1.05 35.63 -18.53
CA ILE A 88 -0.16 34.87 -17.59
C ILE A 88 -1.00 34.26 -16.46
N GLY A 89 -1.93 35.02 -15.89
CA GLY A 89 -2.83 34.53 -14.84
C GLY A 89 -3.72 33.39 -15.31
N VAL A 90 -4.23 33.49 -16.54
CA VAL A 90 -4.96 32.41 -17.21
C VAL A 90 -4.07 31.14 -17.35
N ALA A 91 -2.87 31.28 -17.90
CA ALA A 91 -1.95 30.17 -18.10
C ALA A 91 -1.58 29.48 -16.78
N VAL A 92 -1.29 30.27 -15.75
CA VAL A 92 -0.96 29.76 -14.39
C VAL A 92 -2.16 29.05 -13.77
N GLY A 93 -3.35 29.64 -13.84
CA GLY A 93 -4.58 29.05 -13.28
C GLY A 93 -4.95 27.73 -13.96
N PHE A 94 -4.96 27.70 -15.29
CA PHE A 94 -5.21 26.46 -16.04
C PHE A 94 -4.11 25.41 -15.83
N GLY A 95 -2.84 25.80 -15.77
CA GLY A 95 -1.72 24.92 -15.48
C GLY A 95 -1.86 24.26 -14.09
N GLY A 96 -2.26 25.05 -13.08
CA GLY A 96 -2.56 24.53 -11.74
C GLY A 96 -3.72 23.55 -11.69
N ALA A 97 -4.84 23.92 -12.34
CA ALA A 97 -6.01 23.04 -12.45
C ALA A 97 -5.67 21.73 -13.17
N LEU A 98 -4.91 21.82 -14.26
CA LEU A 98 -4.47 20.65 -15.02
C LEU A 98 -3.57 19.75 -14.18
N LEU A 99 -2.61 20.32 -13.44
CA LEU A 99 -1.75 19.56 -12.52
C LEU A 99 -2.59 18.79 -11.50
N ALA A 100 -3.50 19.46 -10.80
CA ALA A 100 -4.37 18.82 -9.82
C ALA A 100 -5.23 17.70 -10.45
N ALA A 101 -5.84 17.98 -11.60
CA ALA A 101 -6.67 17.02 -12.33
C ALA A 101 -5.86 15.79 -12.77
N VAL A 102 -4.66 15.97 -13.32
CA VAL A 102 -3.77 14.87 -13.73
C VAL A 102 -3.35 14.02 -12.52
N VAL A 103 -2.94 14.63 -11.42
CA VAL A 103 -2.54 13.90 -10.20
C VAL A 103 -3.72 13.08 -9.67
N VAL A 104 -4.90 13.68 -9.50
CA VAL A 104 -6.10 12.99 -9.01
C VAL A 104 -6.50 11.85 -9.95
N THR A 105 -6.60 12.13 -11.26
CA THR A 105 -6.99 11.12 -12.26
C THR A 105 -6.02 9.95 -12.29
N ARG A 106 -4.71 10.20 -12.23
CA ARG A 106 -3.70 9.13 -12.12
C ARG A 106 -3.88 8.30 -10.85
N CYS A 107 -4.05 8.93 -9.70
CA CYS A 107 -4.27 8.22 -8.44
C CYS A 107 -5.53 7.33 -8.50
N LEU A 108 -6.64 7.86 -9.00
CA LEU A 108 -7.90 7.11 -9.14
C LEU A 108 -7.75 5.95 -10.13
N TRP A 109 -7.16 6.22 -11.30
CA TRP A 109 -6.95 5.21 -12.34
C TRP A 109 -6.10 4.03 -11.84
N PHE A 110 -4.91 4.31 -11.30
CA PHE A 110 -4.00 3.27 -10.85
C PHE A 110 -4.53 2.54 -9.60
N SER A 111 -5.27 3.22 -8.71
CA SER A 111 -5.96 2.57 -7.60
C SER A 111 -7.05 1.62 -8.09
N ALA A 112 -7.88 2.04 -9.04
CA ALA A 112 -8.90 1.20 -9.65
C ALA A 112 -8.29 0.02 -10.42
N ALA A 113 -7.26 0.28 -11.23
CA ALA A 113 -6.57 -0.76 -12.00
C ALA A 113 -5.90 -1.80 -11.09
N THR A 114 -5.20 -1.37 -10.03
CA THR A 114 -4.59 -2.28 -9.06
C THR A 114 -5.64 -3.11 -8.33
N SER A 115 -6.71 -2.47 -7.83
CA SER A 115 -7.79 -3.14 -7.11
C SER A 115 -8.52 -4.16 -8.00
N THR A 116 -8.83 -3.81 -9.26
CA THR A 116 -9.49 -4.71 -10.20
C THR A 116 -8.61 -5.88 -10.61
N ARG A 117 -7.31 -5.63 -10.85
CA ARG A 117 -6.33 -6.69 -11.15
C ARG A 117 -6.25 -7.67 -9.98
N MET A 118 -6.03 -7.18 -8.75
CA MET A 118 -5.97 -8.01 -7.56
C MET A 118 -7.27 -8.79 -7.32
N ALA A 119 -8.42 -8.16 -7.52
CA ALA A 119 -9.71 -8.83 -7.39
C ALA A 119 -9.90 -9.97 -8.43
N ARG A 120 -9.49 -9.74 -9.69
CA ARG A 120 -9.54 -10.75 -10.75
C ARG A 120 -8.64 -11.93 -10.43
N GLU A 121 -7.39 -11.70 -10.02
CA GLU A 121 -6.45 -12.77 -9.65
C GLU A 121 -6.96 -13.56 -8.43
N ARG A 122 -7.45 -12.89 -7.40
CA ARG A 122 -8.08 -13.55 -6.24
C ARG A 122 -9.29 -14.41 -6.65
N ASN A 123 -10.17 -13.89 -7.51
CA ASN A 123 -11.34 -14.62 -7.95
C ASN A 123 -10.98 -15.83 -8.81
N LYS A 124 -9.97 -15.71 -9.69
CA LYS A 124 -9.43 -16.84 -10.45
C LYS A 124 -8.89 -17.92 -9.52
N HIS A 125 -8.08 -17.52 -8.54
CA HIS A 125 -7.47 -18.45 -7.60
C HIS A 125 -8.54 -19.14 -6.71
N ARG A 126 -9.57 -18.41 -6.28
CA ARG A 126 -10.70 -18.96 -5.53
C ARG A 126 -11.45 -20.03 -6.29
N ARG A 127 -11.73 -19.81 -7.57
CA ARG A 127 -12.41 -20.82 -8.40
C ARG A 127 -11.63 -22.13 -8.46
N VAL A 128 -10.31 -22.04 -8.57
CA VAL A 128 -9.44 -23.24 -8.54
C VAL A 128 -9.54 -23.92 -7.18
N LEU A 129 -9.42 -23.17 -6.08
CA LEU A 129 -9.54 -23.73 -4.73
C LEU A 129 -10.93 -24.33 -4.43
N ASP A 130 -12.00 -23.76 -4.97
CA ASP A 130 -13.35 -24.31 -4.81
C ASP A 130 -13.53 -25.66 -5.54
N MET A 131 -12.72 -25.93 -6.58
CA MET A 131 -12.77 -27.19 -7.33
C MET A 131 -11.89 -28.28 -6.71
N ILE A 132 -10.71 -27.94 -6.20
CA ILE A 132 -9.70 -28.94 -5.79
C ILE A 132 -9.31 -28.86 -4.32
N GLY A 133 -9.70 -27.80 -3.60
CA GLY A 133 -9.40 -27.63 -2.18
C GLY A 133 -10.31 -28.48 -1.29
N ARG A 134 -9.71 -29.11 -0.28
CA ARG A 134 -10.46 -29.86 0.76
C ARG A 134 -10.54 -28.98 2.03
N PRO A 135 -11.74 -28.60 2.49
CA PRO A 135 -11.89 -27.83 3.71
C PRO A 135 -11.53 -28.69 4.93
N ASP A 136 -10.78 -28.14 5.86
CA ASP A 136 -10.53 -28.65 7.22
C ASP A 136 -11.14 -27.66 8.23
N PRO A 137 -12.38 -27.92 8.70
CA PRO A 137 -13.09 -27.02 9.61
C PRO A 137 -12.44 -26.94 11.00
N GLU A 138 -11.76 -28.00 11.46
CA GLU A 138 -11.15 -28.03 12.78
C GLU A 138 -10.00 -27.04 12.89
N ARG A 139 -9.17 -26.96 11.84
CA ARG A 139 -8.07 -26.00 11.76
C ARG A 139 -8.47 -24.68 11.12
N GLY A 140 -9.64 -24.61 10.47
CA GLY A 140 -10.12 -23.43 9.73
C GLY A 140 -9.25 -23.13 8.51
N ILE A 141 -8.79 -24.16 7.80
CA ILE A 141 -7.93 -24.09 6.62
C ILE A 141 -8.55 -24.81 5.43
N VAL A 142 -7.98 -24.59 4.26
CA VAL A 142 -8.26 -25.38 3.04
C VAL A 142 -6.97 -26.12 2.68
N ILE A 143 -7.06 -27.44 2.59
CA ILE A 143 -5.94 -28.30 2.18
C ILE A 143 -5.94 -28.41 0.67
N LEU A 144 -4.79 -28.13 0.06
CA LEU A 144 -4.56 -28.27 -1.36
C LEU A 144 -3.57 -29.41 -1.60
N ASP A 145 -3.95 -30.39 -2.42
CA ASP A 145 -3.04 -31.46 -2.78
C ASP A 145 -1.96 -30.93 -3.73
N SER A 146 -0.72 -30.89 -3.24
CA SER A 146 0.42 -30.37 -3.97
C SER A 146 1.72 -30.90 -3.37
N ALA A 147 2.63 -31.33 -4.24
CA ALA A 147 4.00 -31.72 -3.86
C ALA A 147 4.88 -30.52 -3.47
N ARG A 148 4.42 -29.29 -3.71
CA ARG A 148 5.13 -28.07 -3.31
C ARG A 148 4.61 -27.57 -1.96
N ALA A 149 5.50 -27.45 -0.98
CA ALA A 149 5.14 -26.88 0.30
C ALA A 149 4.80 -25.38 0.15
N ALA A 150 3.61 -25.02 0.57
CA ALA A 150 3.16 -23.63 0.61
C ALA A 150 2.05 -23.47 1.64
N VAL A 151 2.09 -22.33 2.34
CA VAL A 151 1.01 -21.83 3.20
C VAL A 151 0.77 -20.40 2.80
N TYR A 152 -0.47 -20.01 2.59
CA TYR A 152 -0.81 -18.64 2.20
C TYR A 152 -2.24 -18.29 2.56
N CYS A 153 -2.49 -17.00 2.73
CA CYS A 153 -3.82 -16.48 3.00
C CYS A 153 -4.47 -15.87 1.75
N MET A 154 -5.79 -15.96 1.68
CA MET A 154 -6.61 -15.30 0.65
C MET A 154 -7.51 -14.25 1.29
N PRO A 155 -7.20 -12.95 1.09
CA PRO A 155 -8.04 -11.87 1.62
C PRO A 155 -9.33 -11.70 0.82
N GLY A 156 -10.30 -11.01 1.44
CA GLY A 156 -11.59 -10.65 0.83
C GLY A 156 -12.78 -10.99 1.73
N LEU A 157 -13.99 -11.05 1.16
CA LEU A 157 -15.22 -11.32 1.91
C LEU A 157 -15.23 -12.71 2.59
N HIS A 158 -14.74 -13.73 1.89
CA HIS A 158 -14.54 -15.07 2.44
C HIS A 158 -13.04 -15.32 2.58
N ARG A 159 -12.52 -14.95 3.74
CA ARG A 159 -11.09 -15.15 4.09
C ARG A 159 -10.82 -16.64 4.22
N ARG A 160 -9.73 -17.11 3.62
CA ARG A 160 -9.30 -18.52 3.69
C ARG A 160 -7.79 -18.56 3.90
N THR A 161 -7.35 -19.52 4.69
CA THR A 161 -5.92 -19.89 4.77
C THR A 161 -5.77 -21.23 4.06
N VAL A 162 -4.85 -21.32 3.13
CA VAL A 162 -4.58 -22.51 2.32
C VAL A 162 -3.27 -23.12 2.77
N VAL A 163 -3.26 -24.44 2.95
CA VAL A 163 -2.06 -25.22 3.31
C VAL A 163 -1.95 -26.38 2.34
N THR A 164 -0.79 -26.58 1.76
CA THR A 164 -0.57 -27.74 0.87
C THR A 164 -0.27 -29.01 1.66
N THR A 165 -0.54 -30.19 1.07
CA THR A 165 -0.19 -31.50 1.66
C THR A 165 1.29 -31.60 1.95
N ALA A 166 2.16 -31.12 1.07
CA ALA A 166 3.59 -31.09 1.31
C ALA A 166 3.98 -30.21 2.52
N ALA A 167 3.31 -29.07 2.72
CA ALA A 167 3.56 -28.24 3.89
C ALA A 167 3.09 -28.92 5.19
N LEU A 168 1.95 -29.61 5.17
CA LEU A 168 1.48 -30.39 6.32
C LEU A 168 2.43 -31.54 6.70
N HIS A 169 3.12 -32.12 5.73
CA HIS A 169 4.14 -33.15 6.00
C HIS A 169 5.49 -32.61 6.44
N ALA A 170 5.83 -31.37 6.02
CA ALA A 170 7.12 -30.77 6.32
C ALA A 170 7.16 -30.02 7.66
N LEU A 171 6.00 -29.57 8.15
CA LEU A 171 5.90 -28.76 9.36
C LEU A 171 5.48 -29.63 10.57
N SER A 172 6.11 -29.42 11.71
CA SER A 172 5.58 -29.87 13.00
C SER A 172 4.31 -29.08 13.37
N ASP A 173 3.55 -29.58 14.34
CA ASP A 173 2.33 -28.90 14.79
C ASP A 173 2.60 -27.49 15.35
N GLU A 174 3.75 -27.29 16.01
CA GLU A 174 4.17 -25.97 16.50
C GLU A 174 4.53 -25.03 15.35
N GLU A 175 5.29 -25.53 14.37
CA GLU A 175 5.65 -24.77 13.18
C GLU A 175 4.43 -24.41 12.35
N LEU A 176 3.49 -25.34 12.17
CA LEU A 176 2.21 -25.08 11.50
C LEU A 176 1.41 -23.99 12.22
N THR A 177 1.37 -24.05 13.56
CA THR A 177 0.71 -23.02 14.37
C THR A 177 1.34 -21.64 14.16
N ALA A 178 2.68 -21.57 14.09
CA ALA A 178 3.41 -20.33 13.84
C ALA A 178 3.10 -19.75 12.46
N VAL A 179 3.17 -20.57 11.40
CA VAL A 179 2.86 -20.12 10.04
C VAL A 179 1.40 -19.70 9.89
N LEU A 180 0.47 -20.45 10.49
CA LEU A 180 -0.95 -20.06 10.48
C LEU A 180 -1.19 -18.74 11.23
N ALA A 181 -0.43 -18.47 12.30
CA ALA A 181 -0.51 -17.20 13.01
C ALA A 181 0.00 -16.04 12.15
N HIS A 182 1.11 -16.24 11.42
CA HIS A 182 1.66 -15.29 10.45
C HIS A 182 0.63 -14.97 9.34
N GLU A 183 0.08 -15.98 8.68
CA GLU A 183 -0.91 -15.80 7.63
C GLU A 183 -2.20 -15.12 8.12
N ARG A 184 -2.66 -15.48 9.32
CA ARG A 184 -3.83 -14.83 9.94
C ARG A 184 -3.57 -13.37 10.29
N ALA A 185 -2.32 -12.98 10.60
CA ALA A 185 -1.95 -11.58 10.81
C ALA A 185 -2.20 -10.76 9.54
N HIS A 186 -1.80 -11.25 8.36
CA HIS A 186 -2.08 -10.57 7.09
C HIS A 186 -3.57 -10.35 6.86
N LEU A 187 -4.41 -11.33 7.21
CA LEU A 187 -5.86 -11.20 7.05
C LEU A 187 -6.48 -10.25 8.07
N THR A 188 -6.00 -10.27 9.31
CA THR A 188 -6.60 -9.54 10.43
C THR A 188 -6.26 -8.05 10.35
N GLU A 189 -4.99 -7.75 10.04
CA GLU A 189 -4.49 -6.38 9.92
C GLU A 189 -4.66 -5.80 8.51
N ARG A 190 -5.28 -6.57 7.59
CA ARG A 190 -5.61 -6.14 6.22
C ARG A 190 -4.39 -5.62 5.45
N HIS A 191 -3.30 -6.36 5.56
CA HIS A 191 -2.05 -6.03 4.90
C HIS A 191 -2.21 -5.91 3.37
N ASP A 192 -3.17 -6.65 2.80
CA ASP A 192 -3.54 -6.56 1.38
C ASP A 192 -3.96 -5.15 0.95
N LEU A 193 -4.65 -4.38 1.82
CA LEU A 193 -5.04 -3.00 1.51
C LEU A 193 -3.85 -2.05 1.59
N ALA A 194 -3.00 -2.22 2.61
CA ALA A 194 -1.80 -1.39 2.76
C ALA A 194 -0.85 -1.56 1.55
N LEU A 195 -0.65 -2.80 1.12
CA LEU A 195 0.15 -3.14 -0.06
C LEU A 195 -0.49 -2.62 -1.35
N ALA A 196 -1.80 -2.84 -1.54
CA ALA A 196 -2.52 -2.37 -2.72
C ALA A 196 -2.42 -0.86 -2.88
N PHE A 197 -2.58 -0.10 -1.78
CA PHE A 197 -2.44 1.35 -1.77
C PHE A 197 -1.01 1.79 -2.15
N ALA A 198 0.00 1.21 -1.52
CA ALA A 198 1.40 1.55 -1.78
C ALA A 198 1.81 1.23 -3.24
N VAL A 199 1.40 0.06 -3.75
CA VAL A 199 1.65 -0.36 -5.15
C VAL A 199 0.91 0.53 -6.14
N ALA A 200 -0.34 0.91 -5.86
CA ALA A 200 -1.11 1.82 -6.72
C ALA A 200 -0.44 3.19 -6.84
N LEU A 201 0.05 3.77 -5.74
CA LEU A 201 0.80 5.03 -5.78
C LEU A 201 2.15 4.89 -6.47
N ALA A 202 2.88 3.80 -6.24
CA ALA A 202 4.13 3.52 -6.95
C ALA A 202 3.91 3.41 -8.47
N ALA A 203 2.81 2.80 -8.91
CA ALA A 203 2.43 2.73 -10.32
C ALA A 203 1.96 4.09 -10.86
N ALA A 204 1.17 4.85 -10.09
CA ALA A 204 0.75 6.20 -10.47
C ALA A 204 1.94 7.15 -10.66
N PHE A 205 3.02 6.97 -9.90
CA PHE A 205 4.21 7.82 -9.92
C PHE A 205 5.48 7.02 -10.22
N ALA A 206 5.43 6.12 -11.21
CA ALA A 206 6.49 5.16 -11.53
C ALA A 206 7.88 5.80 -11.76
N GLY A 207 7.94 7.05 -12.23
CA GLY A 207 9.19 7.80 -12.42
C GLY A 207 9.78 8.41 -11.14
N LEU A 208 9.06 8.35 -10.01
CA LEU A 208 9.45 9.02 -8.76
C LEU A 208 9.92 8.01 -7.71
N PRO A 209 11.23 7.98 -7.36
CA PRO A 209 11.80 7.02 -6.41
C PRO A 209 11.10 6.93 -5.05
N PRO A 210 10.63 8.04 -4.43
CA PRO A 210 9.98 7.98 -3.11
C PRO A 210 8.80 7.02 -3.03
N PHE A 211 7.98 6.93 -4.07
CA PHE A 211 6.80 6.04 -4.09
C PHE A 211 7.20 4.56 -4.21
N ARG A 212 8.23 4.25 -4.99
CA ARG A 212 8.78 2.88 -5.07
C ARG A 212 9.40 2.46 -3.75
N ILE A 213 10.15 3.36 -3.12
CA ILE A 213 10.75 3.12 -1.79
C ILE A 213 9.65 2.86 -0.77
N ALA A 214 8.60 3.70 -0.73
CA ALA A 214 7.48 3.52 0.19
C ALA A 214 6.76 2.18 -0.01
N ALA A 215 6.58 1.73 -1.27
CA ALA A 215 5.97 0.44 -1.56
C ALA A 215 6.86 -0.73 -1.09
N ALA A 216 8.16 -0.68 -1.35
CA ALA A 216 9.11 -1.69 -0.91
C ALA A 216 9.22 -1.77 0.62
N GLU A 217 9.29 -0.63 1.30
CA GLU A 217 9.33 -0.58 2.76
C GLU A 217 8.00 -1.03 3.38
N THR A 218 6.86 -0.68 2.78
CA THR A 218 5.56 -1.19 3.24
C THR A 218 5.51 -2.71 3.14
N ALA A 219 5.99 -3.30 2.04
CA ALA A 219 6.04 -4.75 1.88
C ALA A 219 6.94 -5.40 2.94
N ARG A 220 8.15 -4.88 3.15
CA ARG A 220 9.07 -5.37 4.19
C ARG A 220 8.47 -5.30 5.60
N LEU A 221 7.85 -4.17 5.94
CA LEU A 221 7.27 -3.93 7.26
C LEU A 221 6.03 -4.79 7.54
N VAL A 222 5.26 -5.10 6.50
CA VAL A 222 4.10 -6.00 6.58
C VAL A 222 4.56 -7.41 6.97
N GLU A 223 5.65 -7.92 6.37
CA GLU A 223 6.23 -9.22 6.74
C GLU A 223 6.77 -9.19 8.18
N LEU A 224 7.55 -8.16 8.52
CA LEU A 224 8.07 -8.00 9.87
C LEU A 224 6.95 -7.96 10.92
N ARG A 225 5.83 -7.29 10.59
CA ARG A 225 4.66 -7.25 11.48
C ARG A 225 3.98 -8.60 11.62
N ALA A 226 3.85 -9.36 10.54
CA ALA A 226 3.28 -10.70 10.57
C ALA A 226 4.16 -11.66 11.40
N ASP A 227 5.49 -11.56 11.27
CA ASP A 227 6.45 -12.30 12.09
C ASP A 227 6.33 -11.96 13.57
N ASP A 228 6.21 -10.70 13.93
CA ASP A 228 6.01 -10.26 15.32
C ASP A 228 4.72 -10.84 15.92
N VAL A 229 3.63 -10.86 15.16
CA VAL A 229 2.35 -11.45 15.60
C VAL A 229 2.47 -12.96 15.78
N ALA A 230 3.16 -13.65 14.87
CA ALA A 230 3.39 -15.08 14.96
C ALA A 230 4.29 -15.40 16.17
N ALA A 231 5.38 -14.67 16.34
CA ALA A 231 6.33 -14.84 17.45
C ALA A 231 5.71 -14.56 18.83
N ALA A 232 4.71 -13.69 18.90
CA ALA A 232 3.96 -13.43 20.13
C ALA A 232 3.03 -14.60 20.53
N ARG A 233 2.66 -15.47 19.58
CA ARG A 233 1.79 -16.63 19.81
C ARG A 233 2.55 -17.94 20.00
N THR A 234 3.77 -18.01 19.46
CA THR A 234 4.65 -19.15 19.54
C THR A 234 6.01 -18.70 20.10
N HIS A 235 7.09 -18.95 19.39
CA HIS A 235 8.41 -18.45 19.73
C HIS A 235 9.15 -18.02 18.46
N ARG A 236 10.04 -17.01 18.54
CA ARG A 236 10.78 -16.51 17.37
C ARG A 236 11.56 -17.59 16.62
N LEU A 237 12.14 -18.52 17.36
CA LEU A 237 12.86 -19.65 16.76
C LEU A 237 11.93 -20.63 16.04
N THR A 238 10.71 -20.83 16.54
CA THR A 238 9.70 -21.66 15.88
C THR A 238 9.26 -21.04 14.56
N VAL A 239 9.04 -19.71 14.52
CA VAL A 239 8.73 -18.98 13.28
C VAL A 239 9.87 -19.12 12.26
N ALA A 240 11.12 -18.94 12.70
CA ALA A 240 12.29 -19.08 11.82
C ALA A 240 12.45 -20.52 11.30
N ALA A 241 12.27 -21.52 12.16
CA ALA A 241 12.31 -22.92 11.77
C ALA A 241 11.22 -23.26 10.76
N ALA A 242 9.99 -22.82 11.00
CA ALA A 242 8.86 -23.02 10.10
C ALA A 242 9.11 -22.44 8.71
N LEU A 243 9.65 -21.23 8.61
CA LEU A 243 10.02 -20.63 7.32
C LEU A 243 11.09 -21.45 6.59
N LEU A 244 12.11 -21.92 7.31
CA LEU A 244 13.14 -22.78 6.74
C LEU A 244 12.57 -24.12 6.26
N SER A 245 11.66 -24.73 7.03
CA SER A 245 11.01 -26.00 6.67
C SER A 245 10.19 -25.87 5.39
N VAL A 246 9.42 -24.78 5.24
CA VAL A 246 8.64 -24.52 4.01
C VAL A 246 9.55 -24.28 2.81
N ILE A 247 10.61 -23.48 2.96
CA ILE A 247 11.56 -23.18 1.88
C ILE A 247 12.31 -24.45 1.45
N SER A 248 12.77 -25.26 2.42
CA SER A 248 13.52 -26.48 2.14
C SER A 248 12.68 -27.58 1.49
N ALA A 249 11.38 -27.61 1.77
CA ALA A 249 10.44 -28.54 1.16
C ALA A 249 9.92 -28.06 -0.22
N ALA A 250 10.30 -26.87 -0.67
CA ALA A 250 9.98 -26.41 -2.01
C ALA A 250 10.94 -27.02 -3.04
N PRO A 251 10.48 -27.63 -4.15
CA PRO A 251 11.37 -28.21 -5.15
C PRO A 251 12.24 -27.12 -5.80
N LEU A 252 13.55 -27.39 -5.93
CA LEU A 252 14.59 -26.48 -6.43
C LEU A 252 14.39 -25.98 -7.89
N THR A 253 13.40 -26.51 -8.61
CA THR A 253 13.20 -26.29 -10.05
C THR A 253 12.01 -25.41 -10.38
N ALA A 254 11.47 -24.65 -9.46
CA ALA A 254 10.36 -23.74 -9.79
C ALA A 254 10.88 -22.42 -10.36
N PRO A 255 10.46 -21.99 -11.58
CA PRO A 255 10.81 -20.67 -12.08
C PRO A 255 10.31 -19.58 -11.11
N ALA A 256 11.10 -18.51 -10.95
CA ALA A 256 10.85 -17.38 -10.04
C ALA A 256 9.48 -16.69 -10.20
N THR A 257 8.76 -16.98 -11.27
CA THR A 257 7.42 -16.47 -11.59
C THR A 257 6.28 -17.08 -10.74
N ALA A 258 6.56 -18.13 -9.95
CA ALA A 258 5.55 -18.78 -9.12
C ALA A 258 5.64 -18.40 -7.62
N LEU A 259 6.69 -17.66 -7.24
CA LEU A 259 6.83 -17.09 -5.91
C LEU A 259 6.30 -15.67 -5.92
N GLY A 260 5.12 -15.51 -5.45
CA GLY A 260 4.62 -14.23 -5.03
C GLY A 260 3.83 -13.46 -6.06
N ALA A 261 2.60 -13.26 -5.75
CA ALA A 261 1.86 -12.05 -6.12
C ALA A 261 2.49 -10.77 -5.50
N GLY A 262 3.77 -10.81 -5.11
CA GLY A 262 4.53 -9.73 -4.50
C GLY A 262 5.88 -9.42 -5.15
N GLY A 263 6.26 -10.11 -6.24
CA GLY A 263 7.46 -9.77 -6.98
C GLY A 263 7.21 -8.57 -7.89
N VAL A 264 7.61 -7.38 -7.46
CA VAL A 264 7.80 -6.21 -8.31
C VAL A 264 9.08 -6.45 -9.10
N GLY A 265 8.94 -6.81 -10.38
CA GLY A 265 9.95 -6.67 -11.41
C GLY A 265 9.70 -5.39 -12.18
#